data_1692c726f4207ea6f1f686fe9057d102
#
_entry.id   1692c726f4207ea6f1f686fe9057d102
#
_cell.length_a   1.000
_cell.length_b   1.000
_cell.length_c   1.000
_cell.angle_alpha   90.00
_cell.angle_beta   90.00
_cell.angle_gamma   90.00
#
_symmetry.space_group_name_H-M   'P 1'
#
loop_
_entity.id
_entity.type
_entity.pdbx_description
1 polymer ?
#
loop_
_entity_poly.entity_id
_entity_poly.type
_entity_poly.pdbx_seq_one_letter_code
_entity_poly.pdbx_strand_id
1 'polypeptide(L)'
;MSKRLEKKKRGWLTAESVDINDLYERSVQCPEGEIDLIYQAWKELRSRVPKTIREDFCGTCAVGREWVKKNEDNVAFGVDKDQDVLAWAHKRCEESLLDVQKNRITLVEGAAENSGINGVDCVLAMNFSYYGFKKRTQLLRYFKSVRDGLKDDGVFLLDAYGGSDSFIEMNEERDLDGFTYIWDQHYVNPITGDVVNYIH
;
A
#
# COMPACT_ATOMS: atom_id res chain seq x y z
N MET A 1 33.55 19.88 1.74
CA MET A 1 32.49 18.97 2.22
C MET A 1 31.60 19.74 3.18
N SER A 2 30.33 19.88 2.86
CA SER A 2 29.39 20.74 3.60
C SER A 2 29.12 20.17 5.00
N LYS A 3 28.93 21.03 6.02
CA LYS A 3 28.45 20.66 7.38
C LYS A 3 27.16 19.82 7.37
N ARG A 4 26.39 19.86 6.27
CA ARG A 4 25.20 19.06 6.01
C ARG A 4 25.55 17.58 5.78
N LEU A 5 26.69 17.28 5.13
CA LEU A 5 27.20 15.92 4.90
C LEU A 5 27.79 15.28 6.18
N GLU A 6 28.38 16.09 7.08
CA GLU A 6 28.92 15.59 8.35
C GLU A 6 27.81 15.28 9.38
N LYS A 7 26.70 16.04 9.38
CA LYS A 7 25.52 15.75 10.20
C LYS A 7 24.82 14.47 9.74
N LYS A 8 24.83 14.18 8.43
CA LYS A 8 24.28 12.95 7.83
C LYS A 8 25.01 11.67 8.30
N LYS A 9 26.27 11.72 8.67
CA LYS A 9 27.07 10.53 9.05
C LYS A 9 26.90 10.05 10.50
N ARG A 10 26.26 10.80 11.38
CA ARG A 10 26.00 10.42 12.78
C ARG A 10 24.59 9.85 12.91
N GLY A 11 24.47 8.52 13.11
CA GLY A 11 23.22 7.84 13.35
C GLY A 11 22.49 7.34 12.09
N TRP A 12 23.16 7.33 10.93
CA TRP A 12 22.59 6.76 9.72
C TRP A 12 22.60 5.23 9.77
N LEU A 13 21.49 4.66 9.30
CA LEU A 13 21.31 3.23 9.15
C LEU A 13 22.26 2.70 8.06
N THR A 14 22.74 1.47 8.21
CA THR A 14 23.49 0.76 7.18
C THR A 14 22.63 -0.33 6.55
N ALA A 15 22.94 -0.72 5.32
CA ALA A 15 22.21 -1.77 4.62
C ALA A 15 22.15 -3.10 5.40
N GLU A 16 23.20 -3.42 6.17
CA GLU A 16 23.25 -4.63 7.00
C GLU A 16 22.42 -4.54 8.29
N SER A 17 22.07 -3.31 8.72
CA SER A 17 21.36 -3.07 9.99
C SER A 17 19.86 -2.83 9.83
N VAL A 18 19.34 -2.83 8.60
CA VAL A 18 17.95 -2.47 8.33
C VAL A 18 17.20 -3.55 7.58
N ASP A 19 15.91 -3.57 7.80
CA ASP A 19 14.95 -4.37 7.04
C ASP A 19 14.34 -3.52 5.92
N ILE A 20 14.36 -4.01 4.69
CA ILE A 20 13.87 -3.28 3.51
C ILE A 20 12.38 -2.96 3.62
N ASN A 21 11.58 -3.85 4.20
CA ASN A 21 10.14 -3.64 4.38
C ASN A 21 9.86 -2.57 5.43
N ASP A 22 10.69 -2.48 6.50
CA ASP A 22 10.58 -1.41 7.49
C ASP A 22 10.90 -0.04 6.86
N LEU A 23 11.96 0.03 6.03
CA LEU A 23 12.27 1.26 5.29
C LEU A 23 11.16 1.62 4.31
N TYR A 24 10.58 0.65 3.62
CA TYR A 24 9.47 0.86 2.69
C TYR A 24 8.24 1.43 3.40
N GLU A 25 7.81 0.84 4.52
CA GLU A 25 6.70 1.37 5.32
C GLU A 25 6.94 2.83 5.73
N ARG A 26 8.13 3.12 6.23
CA ARG A 26 8.49 4.46 6.73
C ARG A 26 8.62 5.51 5.63
N SER A 27 8.87 5.09 4.39
CA SER A 27 9.11 6.00 3.27
C SER A 27 7.93 6.16 2.31
N VAL A 28 7.15 5.12 2.10
CA VAL A 28 6.13 5.09 1.04
C VAL A 28 4.71 5.10 1.60
N GLN A 29 4.48 4.43 2.73
CA GLN A 29 3.13 4.23 3.24
C GLN A 29 2.72 5.33 4.24
N CYS A 30 1.42 5.67 4.22
CA CYS A 30 0.80 6.62 5.15
C CYS A 30 -0.52 6.05 5.67
N PRO A 31 -0.49 4.98 6.49
CA PRO A 31 -1.69 4.24 6.89
C PRO A 31 -2.76 5.10 7.54
N GLU A 32 -2.37 6.04 8.40
CA GLU A 32 -3.32 6.95 9.03
C GLU A 32 -4.03 7.84 8.01
N GLY A 33 -3.29 8.38 7.03
CA GLY A 33 -3.84 9.22 5.97
C GLY A 33 -4.81 8.44 5.07
N GLU A 34 -4.49 7.19 4.77
CA GLU A 34 -5.36 6.31 3.98
C GLU A 34 -6.64 5.93 4.74
N ILE A 35 -6.54 5.69 6.04
CA ILE A 35 -7.71 5.45 6.90
C ILE A 35 -8.61 6.69 6.99
N ASP A 36 -8.02 7.87 7.14
CA ASP A 36 -8.77 9.12 7.17
C ASP A 36 -9.48 9.35 5.83
N LEU A 37 -8.84 9.04 4.70
CA LEU A 37 -9.45 9.07 3.37
C LEU A 37 -10.64 8.11 3.28
N ILE A 38 -10.53 6.88 3.80
CA ILE A 38 -11.66 5.93 3.84
C ILE A 38 -12.83 6.53 4.59
N TYR A 39 -12.63 7.03 5.81
CA TYR A 39 -13.70 7.60 6.61
C TYR A 39 -14.31 8.87 5.98
N GLN A 40 -13.49 9.71 5.36
CA GLN A 40 -13.97 10.89 4.64
C GLN A 40 -14.83 10.49 3.44
N ALA A 41 -14.36 9.59 2.59
CA ALA A 41 -15.11 9.11 1.43
C ALA A 41 -16.47 8.49 1.85
N TRP A 42 -16.46 7.69 2.91
CA TRP A 42 -17.69 7.10 3.43
C TRP A 42 -18.65 8.14 3.99
N LYS A 43 -18.16 9.13 4.72
CA LYS A 43 -18.99 10.23 5.24
C LYS A 43 -19.67 11.03 4.11
N GLU A 44 -18.99 11.19 2.99
CA GLU A 44 -19.53 11.92 1.83
C GLU A 44 -20.48 11.07 0.97
N LEU A 45 -20.20 9.79 0.84
CA LEU A 45 -20.90 8.91 -0.09
C LEU A 45 -21.95 8.02 0.55
N ARG A 46 -21.90 7.80 1.87
CA ARG A 46 -22.72 6.80 2.57
C ARG A 46 -23.21 7.32 3.91
N SER A 47 -24.31 6.72 4.40
CA SER A 47 -24.93 7.08 5.68
C SER A 47 -24.46 6.23 6.86
N ARG A 48 -23.55 5.28 6.64
CA ARG A 48 -23.00 4.37 7.65
C ARG A 48 -21.48 4.40 7.68
N VAL A 49 -20.89 3.87 8.73
CA VAL A 49 -19.42 3.74 8.88
C VAL A 49 -18.98 2.40 8.27
N PRO A 50 -17.86 2.37 7.51
CA PRO A 50 -17.28 1.13 7.02
C PRO A 50 -16.67 0.33 8.18
N LYS A 51 -16.72 -1.01 8.10
CA LYS A 51 -16.15 -1.91 9.11
C LYS A 51 -15.16 -2.90 8.51
N THR A 52 -15.33 -3.25 7.25
CA THR A 52 -14.52 -4.27 6.57
C THR A 52 -13.77 -3.69 5.39
N ILE A 53 -12.46 -3.87 5.38
CA ILE A 53 -11.63 -3.47 4.24
C ILE A 53 -10.91 -4.68 3.64
N ARG A 54 -10.62 -4.59 2.33
CA ARG A 54 -9.68 -5.45 1.64
C ARG A 54 -8.61 -4.58 0.99
N GLU A 55 -7.38 -4.79 1.39
CA GLU A 55 -6.19 -4.15 0.83
C GLU A 55 -5.59 -5.08 -0.22
N ASP A 56 -5.81 -4.77 -1.51
CA ASP A 56 -5.22 -5.49 -2.64
C ASP A 56 -3.79 -5.01 -2.86
N PHE A 57 -2.87 -5.92 -3.19
CA PHE A 57 -1.43 -5.65 -3.27
C PHE A 57 -0.88 -5.12 -1.94
N CYS A 58 -1.29 -5.75 -0.85
CA CYS A 58 -1.12 -5.20 0.49
C CYS A 58 0.34 -5.10 0.96
N GLY A 59 1.27 -5.83 0.32
CA GLY A 59 2.66 -5.86 0.74
C GLY A 59 2.78 -6.15 2.24
N THR A 60 3.26 -5.17 3.00
CA THR A 60 3.41 -5.26 4.46
C THR A 60 2.09 -5.20 5.24
N CYS A 61 0.97 -4.92 4.57
CA CYS A 61 -0.36 -4.76 5.16
C CYS A 61 -0.42 -3.70 6.30
N ALA A 62 0.26 -2.58 6.10
CA ALA A 62 0.33 -1.52 7.10
C ALA A 62 -1.04 -0.88 7.35
N VAL A 63 -1.82 -0.64 6.29
CA VAL A 63 -3.18 -0.08 6.41
C VAL A 63 -4.10 -1.05 7.13
N GLY A 64 -4.08 -2.34 6.78
CA GLY A 64 -4.86 -3.36 7.45
C GLY A 64 -4.56 -3.45 8.96
N ARG A 65 -3.27 -3.37 9.35
CA ARG A 65 -2.87 -3.35 10.76
C ARG A 65 -3.40 -2.12 11.51
N GLU A 66 -3.26 -0.93 10.93
CA GLU A 66 -3.77 0.30 11.57
C GLU A 66 -5.30 0.34 11.57
N TRP A 67 -5.96 -0.23 10.54
CA TRP A 67 -7.41 -0.33 10.49
C TRP A 67 -8.00 -1.09 11.68
N VAL A 68 -7.45 -2.26 12.01
CA VAL A 68 -7.95 -3.08 13.12
C VAL A 68 -7.64 -2.49 14.50
N LYS A 69 -6.69 -1.56 14.61
CA LYS A 69 -6.43 -0.80 15.84
C LYS A 69 -7.43 0.33 16.05
N LYS A 70 -7.96 0.92 14.97
CA LYS A 70 -8.78 2.12 15.01
C LYS A 70 -10.14 1.91 15.67
N ASN A 71 -10.76 0.71 15.51
CA ASN A 71 -12.05 0.38 16.09
C ASN A 71 -12.15 -1.12 16.35
N GLU A 72 -12.88 -1.53 17.41
CA GLU A 72 -13.06 -2.93 17.79
C GLU A 72 -13.89 -3.76 16.79
N ASP A 73 -14.73 -3.11 15.99
CA ASP A 73 -15.55 -3.73 14.95
C ASP A 73 -14.81 -3.84 13.60
N ASN A 74 -13.65 -3.21 13.46
CA ASN A 74 -12.92 -3.18 12.21
C ASN A 74 -12.27 -4.53 11.89
N VAL A 75 -12.46 -4.98 10.64
CA VAL A 75 -11.89 -6.21 10.08
C VAL A 75 -11.11 -5.86 8.81
N ALA A 76 -9.95 -6.45 8.63
CA ALA A 76 -9.09 -6.24 7.47
C ALA A 76 -8.72 -7.57 6.79
N PHE A 77 -8.65 -7.51 5.47
CA PHE A 77 -8.09 -8.56 4.62
C PHE A 77 -6.96 -7.95 3.80
N GLY A 78 -5.75 -8.50 3.89
CA GLY A 78 -4.63 -8.15 3.05
C GLY A 78 -4.41 -9.24 2.00
N VAL A 79 -4.27 -8.86 0.74
CA VAL A 79 -4.03 -9.79 -0.37
C VAL A 79 -2.76 -9.40 -1.08
N ASP A 80 -1.80 -10.31 -1.13
CA ASP A 80 -0.59 -10.16 -1.94
C ASP A 80 -0.15 -11.51 -2.51
N LYS A 81 0.57 -11.47 -3.62
CA LYS A 81 1.15 -12.67 -4.25
C LYS A 81 2.55 -13.00 -3.76
N ASP A 82 3.21 -12.03 -3.13
CA ASP A 82 4.57 -12.15 -2.65
C ASP A 82 4.60 -12.79 -1.26
N GLN A 83 5.03 -14.05 -1.22
CA GLN A 83 5.07 -14.86 -0.02
C GLN A 83 6.06 -14.31 1.02
N ASP A 84 7.19 -13.74 0.60
CA ASP A 84 8.21 -13.25 1.51
C ASP A 84 7.73 -11.99 2.24
N VAL A 85 7.07 -11.07 1.52
CA VAL A 85 6.51 -9.86 2.13
C VAL A 85 5.33 -10.20 3.04
N LEU A 86 4.50 -11.18 2.68
CA LEU A 86 3.42 -11.65 3.56
C LEU A 86 3.93 -12.33 4.82
N ALA A 87 5.02 -13.10 4.74
CA ALA A 87 5.66 -13.67 5.92
C ALA A 87 6.17 -12.58 6.86
N TRP A 88 6.75 -11.51 6.30
CA TRP A 88 7.13 -10.33 7.07
C TRP A 88 5.91 -9.63 7.69
N ALA A 89 4.84 -9.44 6.93
CA ALA A 89 3.59 -8.84 7.41
C ALA A 89 2.98 -9.64 8.57
N HIS A 90 2.97 -10.97 8.47
CA HIS A 90 2.53 -11.85 9.56
C HIS A 90 3.36 -11.62 10.83
N LYS A 91 4.69 -11.63 10.73
CA LYS A 91 5.57 -11.34 11.86
C LYS A 91 5.26 -9.97 12.47
N ARG A 92 5.06 -8.95 11.64
CA ARG A 92 4.74 -7.60 12.09
C ARG A 92 3.37 -7.53 12.78
N CYS A 93 2.37 -8.29 12.31
CA CYS A 93 1.10 -8.45 13.02
C CYS A 93 1.30 -9.05 14.41
N GLU A 94 2.11 -10.10 14.53
CA GLU A 94 2.41 -10.73 15.83
C GLU A 94 3.08 -9.75 16.82
N GLU A 95 3.98 -8.91 16.34
CA GLU A 95 4.74 -7.96 17.15
C GLU A 95 3.95 -6.71 17.55
N SER A 96 3.02 -6.25 16.70
CA SER A 96 2.40 -4.92 16.83
C SER A 96 0.92 -4.91 17.19
N LEU A 97 0.25 -6.07 17.16
CA LEU A 97 -1.19 -6.18 17.43
C LEU A 97 -1.49 -6.95 18.69
N LEU A 98 -2.54 -6.55 19.40
CA LEU A 98 -3.14 -7.32 20.47
C LEU A 98 -3.86 -8.56 19.92
N ASP A 99 -4.01 -9.62 20.70
CA ASP A 99 -4.64 -10.87 20.25
C ASP A 99 -6.07 -10.66 19.70
N VAL A 100 -6.83 -9.78 20.31
CA VAL A 100 -8.18 -9.39 19.83
C VAL A 100 -8.13 -8.66 18.47
N GLN A 101 -7.04 -8.00 18.14
CA GLN A 101 -6.82 -7.33 16.84
C GLN A 101 -6.33 -8.32 15.79
N LYS A 102 -5.43 -9.25 16.17
CA LYS A 102 -4.95 -10.32 15.28
C LYS A 102 -6.10 -11.19 14.75
N ASN A 103 -7.11 -11.45 15.56
CA ASN A 103 -8.30 -12.20 15.14
C ASN A 103 -9.17 -11.48 14.11
N ARG A 104 -8.89 -10.20 13.81
CA ARG A 104 -9.65 -9.36 12.89
C ARG A 104 -8.87 -8.97 11.63
N ILE A 105 -7.67 -9.51 11.46
CA ILE A 105 -6.86 -9.34 10.25
C ILE A 105 -6.58 -10.70 9.63
N THR A 106 -6.74 -10.80 8.31
CA THR A 106 -6.45 -12.02 7.55
C THR A 106 -5.55 -11.67 6.38
N LEU A 107 -4.40 -12.32 6.28
CA LEU A 107 -3.50 -12.18 5.13
C LEU A 107 -3.71 -13.37 4.20
N VAL A 108 -3.88 -13.10 2.91
CA VAL A 108 -4.17 -14.09 1.87
C VAL A 108 -3.07 -14.02 0.81
N GLU A 109 -2.35 -15.12 0.66
CA GLU A 109 -1.44 -15.29 -0.47
C GLU A 109 -2.23 -15.58 -1.75
N GLY A 110 -2.12 -14.71 -2.73
CA GLY A 110 -2.78 -14.87 -4.00
C GLY A 110 -2.84 -13.61 -4.85
N ALA A 111 -3.35 -13.79 -6.05
CA ALA A 111 -3.61 -12.68 -6.95
C ALA A 111 -4.86 -11.92 -6.52
N ALA A 112 -4.80 -10.58 -6.51
CA ALA A 112 -5.90 -9.72 -6.07
C ALA A 112 -7.21 -9.98 -6.85
N GLU A 113 -7.11 -10.31 -8.14
CA GLU A 113 -8.27 -10.67 -8.97
C GLU A 113 -8.92 -12.02 -8.64
N ASN A 114 -8.28 -12.82 -7.78
CA ASN A 114 -8.75 -14.16 -7.39
C ASN A 114 -8.76 -14.34 -5.85
N SER A 115 -8.85 -13.28 -5.09
CA SER A 115 -8.75 -13.34 -3.62
C SER A 115 -9.83 -14.19 -2.94
N GLY A 116 -10.98 -14.34 -3.57
CA GLY A 116 -12.14 -15.05 -2.99
C GLY A 116 -12.84 -14.29 -1.85
N ILE A 117 -12.36 -13.11 -1.49
CA ILE A 117 -12.89 -12.27 -0.40
C ILE A 117 -14.05 -11.45 -0.92
N ASN A 118 -15.22 -11.62 -0.30
CA ASN A 118 -16.47 -10.98 -0.72
C ASN A 118 -17.15 -10.28 0.47
N GLY A 119 -18.06 -9.34 0.16
CA GLY A 119 -18.88 -8.67 1.15
C GLY A 119 -18.12 -7.66 2.00
N VAL A 120 -17.06 -7.04 1.45
CA VAL A 120 -16.32 -5.98 2.13
C VAL A 120 -16.95 -4.60 1.88
N ASP A 121 -16.74 -3.69 2.82
CA ASP A 121 -17.20 -2.31 2.69
C ASP A 121 -16.31 -1.51 1.74
N CYS A 122 -15.00 -1.71 1.85
CA CYS A 122 -14.04 -0.98 1.04
C CYS A 122 -12.98 -1.91 0.47
N VAL A 123 -12.59 -1.69 -0.78
CA VAL A 123 -11.39 -2.26 -1.38
C VAL A 123 -10.41 -1.14 -1.64
N LEU A 124 -9.14 -1.36 -1.32
CA LEU A 124 -8.03 -0.45 -1.54
C LEU A 124 -7.07 -1.04 -2.57
N ALA A 125 -6.62 -0.23 -3.52
CA ALA A 125 -5.52 -0.56 -4.43
C ALA A 125 -4.61 0.66 -4.54
N MET A 126 -3.75 0.83 -3.55
CA MET A 126 -2.90 2.00 -3.40
C MET A 126 -1.53 1.81 -4.08
N ASN A 127 -0.77 2.90 -4.13
CA ASN A 127 0.55 2.95 -4.77
C ASN A 127 0.51 2.48 -6.24
N PHE A 128 -0.61 2.82 -6.93
CA PHE A 128 -0.86 2.49 -8.34
C PHE A 128 -0.50 1.04 -8.74
N SER A 129 -0.56 0.11 -7.79
CA SER A 129 -0.15 -1.29 -7.97
C SER A 129 -0.91 -2.00 -9.11
N TYR A 130 -2.16 -1.61 -9.36
CA TYR A 130 -2.97 -2.15 -10.47
C TYR A 130 -2.41 -1.77 -11.87
N TYR A 131 -1.47 -0.82 -11.98
CA TYR A 131 -0.75 -0.51 -13.22
C TYR A 131 0.12 -1.68 -13.70
N GLY A 132 0.39 -2.67 -12.84
CA GLY A 132 0.98 -3.95 -13.23
C GLY A 132 0.15 -4.73 -14.26
N PHE A 133 -1.16 -4.46 -14.37
CA PHE A 133 -2.03 -5.06 -15.38
C PHE A 133 -1.88 -4.34 -16.73
N LYS A 134 -0.92 -4.75 -17.53
CA LYS A 134 -0.61 -4.14 -18.84
C LYS A 134 -1.66 -4.39 -19.92
N LYS A 135 -2.52 -5.40 -19.79
CA LYS A 135 -3.57 -5.71 -20.76
C LYS A 135 -4.94 -5.29 -20.23
N ARG A 136 -5.73 -4.61 -21.09
CA ARG A 136 -7.10 -4.21 -20.76
C ARG A 136 -7.96 -5.36 -20.22
N THR A 137 -7.81 -6.56 -20.78
CA THR A 137 -8.56 -7.75 -20.34
C THR A 137 -8.20 -8.20 -18.93
N GLN A 138 -6.95 -8.01 -18.50
CA GLN A 138 -6.52 -8.29 -17.13
C GLN A 138 -7.09 -7.26 -16.16
N LEU A 139 -6.98 -5.98 -16.51
CA LEU A 139 -7.51 -4.88 -15.71
C LEU A 139 -9.04 -4.99 -15.56
N LEU A 140 -9.76 -5.33 -16.61
CA LEU A 140 -11.21 -5.57 -16.56
C LEU A 140 -11.58 -6.74 -15.63
N ARG A 141 -10.81 -7.83 -15.66
CA ARG A 141 -11.03 -8.97 -14.73
C ARG A 141 -10.80 -8.53 -13.29
N TYR A 142 -9.74 -7.77 -13.04
CA TYR A 142 -9.47 -7.23 -11.71
C TYR A 142 -10.61 -6.33 -11.22
N PHE A 143 -11.02 -5.33 -11.99
CA PHE A 143 -12.13 -4.45 -11.60
C PHE A 143 -13.46 -5.18 -11.42
N LYS A 144 -13.69 -6.22 -12.21
CA LYS A 144 -14.86 -7.10 -12.00
C LYS A 144 -14.76 -7.84 -10.68
N SER A 145 -13.62 -8.42 -10.36
CA SER A 145 -13.36 -9.08 -9.06
C SER A 145 -13.54 -8.12 -7.88
N VAL A 146 -13.07 -6.88 -8.01
CA VAL A 146 -13.30 -5.85 -7.00
C VAL A 146 -14.80 -5.58 -6.82
N ARG A 147 -15.53 -5.37 -7.93
CA ARG A 147 -16.98 -5.12 -7.88
C ARG A 147 -17.75 -6.27 -7.27
N ASP A 148 -17.40 -7.50 -7.64
CA ASP A 148 -18.04 -8.72 -7.12
C ASP A 148 -17.71 -8.95 -5.63
N GLY A 149 -16.54 -8.48 -5.16
CA GLY A 149 -16.11 -8.58 -3.76
C GLY A 149 -16.69 -7.50 -2.84
N LEU A 150 -17.14 -6.38 -3.38
CA LEU A 150 -17.75 -5.31 -2.61
C LEU A 150 -19.21 -5.60 -2.24
N LYS A 151 -19.65 -5.06 -1.10
CA LYS A 151 -21.07 -4.89 -0.79
C LYS A 151 -21.75 -4.02 -1.85
N ASP A 152 -23.08 -4.03 -1.92
CA ASP A 152 -23.84 -3.23 -2.89
C ASP A 152 -23.55 -1.73 -2.78
N ASP A 153 -23.35 -1.24 -1.56
CA ASP A 153 -22.96 0.15 -1.25
C ASP A 153 -21.46 0.33 -1.03
N GLY A 154 -20.65 -0.70 -1.33
CA GLY A 154 -19.21 -0.68 -1.13
C GLY A 154 -18.48 0.37 -1.96
N VAL A 155 -17.29 0.75 -1.52
CA VAL A 155 -16.44 1.77 -2.16
C VAL A 155 -15.11 1.16 -2.56
N PHE A 156 -14.67 1.46 -3.77
CA PHE A 156 -13.33 1.15 -4.25
C PHE A 156 -12.47 2.42 -4.26
N LEU A 157 -11.38 2.42 -3.52
CA LEU A 157 -10.39 3.49 -3.50
C LEU A 157 -9.12 3.02 -4.20
N LEU A 158 -8.65 3.80 -5.13
CA LEU A 158 -7.40 3.59 -5.84
C LEU A 158 -6.77 4.94 -6.14
N ASP A 159 -5.46 4.98 -6.13
CA ASP A 159 -4.68 6.12 -6.58
C ASP A 159 -4.23 5.96 -8.03
N ALA A 160 -3.70 7.02 -8.62
CA ALA A 160 -3.21 7.00 -9.98
C ALA A 160 -1.88 7.72 -10.09
N TYR A 161 -0.91 7.08 -10.72
CA TYR A 161 0.32 7.71 -11.15
C TYR A 161 0.08 8.46 -12.46
N GLY A 162 0.40 9.75 -12.49
CA GLY A 162 0.16 10.59 -13.67
C GLY A 162 0.56 12.05 -13.43
N GLY A 163 0.29 12.87 -14.44
CA GLY A 163 0.67 14.28 -14.46
C GLY A 163 1.83 14.56 -15.41
N SER A 164 2.26 15.81 -15.55
CA SER A 164 3.33 16.22 -16.46
C SER A 164 4.65 15.52 -16.16
N ASP A 165 4.94 15.36 -14.87
CA ASP A 165 6.24 14.87 -14.40
C ASP A 165 6.36 13.35 -14.51
N SER A 166 5.24 12.63 -14.70
CA SER A 166 5.26 11.19 -14.96
C SER A 166 5.90 10.80 -16.31
N PHE A 167 6.15 11.77 -17.19
CA PHE A 167 6.81 11.57 -18.48
C PHE A 167 8.27 12.03 -18.52
N ILE A 168 8.85 12.36 -17.37
CA ILE A 168 10.20 12.91 -17.27
C ILE A 168 11.07 11.95 -16.44
N GLU A 169 12.26 11.64 -16.94
CA GLU A 169 13.28 10.95 -16.14
C GLU A 169 13.78 11.92 -15.05
N MET A 170 13.61 11.55 -13.78
CA MET A 170 13.95 12.41 -12.66
C MET A 170 14.16 11.63 -11.37
N ASN A 171 14.87 12.25 -10.43
CA ASN A 171 15.05 11.74 -9.08
C ASN A 171 14.45 12.70 -8.06
N GLU A 172 13.66 12.16 -7.14
CA GLU A 172 13.17 12.87 -5.97
C GLU A 172 13.78 12.29 -4.71
N GLU A 173 14.51 13.14 -3.95
CA GLU A 173 15.12 12.76 -2.69
C GLU A 173 14.31 13.29 -1.51
N ARG A 174 14.10 12.42 -0.52
CA ARG A 174 13.47 12.77 0.75
C ARG A 174 14.29 12.24 1.92
N ASP A 175 14.85 13.15 2.73
CA ASP A 175 15.55 12.78 3.96
C ASP A 175 14.54 12.37 5.03
N LEU A 176 14.70 11.17 5.55
CA LEU A 176 13.94 10.59 6.65
C LEU A 176 14.85 10.39 7.87
N ASP A 177 14.27 9.88 8.97
CA ASP A 177 15.05 9.63 10.18
C ASP A 177 16.00 8.43 9.98
N GLY A 178 17.28 8.78 9.81
CA GLY A 178 18.38 7.82 9.66
C GLY A 178 18.67 7.33 8.24
N PHE A 179 17.91 7.74 7.21
CA PHE A 179 18.17 7.38 5.82
C PHE A 179 17.61 8.39 4.84
N THR A 180 18.00 8.30 3.55
CA THR A 180 17.38 9.05 2.45
C THR A 180 16.61 8.08 1.57
N TYR A 181 15.35 8.38 1.33
CA TYR A 181 14.54 7.73 0.32
C TYR A 181 14.73 8.45 -1.02
N ILE A 182 14.94 7.69 -2.10
CA ILE A 182 15.05 8.25 -3.45
C ILE A 182 14.07 7.54 -4.37
N TRP A 183 13.13 8.31 -4.92
CA TRP A 183 12.31 7.87 -6.03
C TRP A 183 13.02 8.19 -7.34
N ASP A 184 13.45 7.17 -8.08
CA ASP A 184 14.17 7.28 -9.34
C ASP A 184 13.25 6.89 -10.50
N GLN A 185 12.72 7.89 -11.22
CA GLN A 185 12.06 7.71 -12.52
C GLN A 185 13.12 7.48 -13.58
N HIS A 186 13.63 6.27 -13.62
CA HIS A 186 14.83 5.90 -14.37
C HIS A 186 14.63 5.94 -15.89
N TYR A 187 13.45 5.52 -16.36
CA TYR A 187 13.18 5.43 -17.79
C TYR A 187 11.70 5.62 -18.07
N VAL A 188 11.41 6.38 -19.13
CA VAL A 188 10.06 6.60 -19.63
C VAL A 188 10.04 6.30 -21.15
N ASN A 189 9.19 5.37 -21.58
CA ASN A 189 8.98 5.12 -22.99
C ASN A 189 7.89 6.06 -23.55
N PRO A 190 8.22 7.05 -24.39
CA PRO A 190 7.26 8.03 -24.86
C PRO A 190 6.24 7.48 -25.86
N ILE A 191 6.47 6.26 -26.39
CA ILE A 191 5.56 5.62 -27.37
C ILE A 191 4.53 4.75 -26.66
N THR A 192 4.98 3.92 -25.71
CA THR A 192 4.11 2.95 -25.01
C THR A 192 3.58 3.48 -23.69
N GLY A 193 4.20 4.51 -23.12
CA GLY A 193 3.91 4.99 -21.77
C GLY A 193 4.44 4.08 -20.66
N ASP A 194 5.24 3.07 -21.00
CA ASP A 194 5.87 2.24 -19.97
C ASP A 194 6.93 3.04 -19.22
N VAL A 195 6.97 2.85 -17.89
CA VAL A 195 7.95 3.47 -17.01
C VAL A 195 8.72 2.42 -16.22
N VAL A 196 9.96 2.74 -15.90
CA VAL A 196 10.78 1.97 -14.97
C VAL A 196 11.18 2.89 -13.84
N ASN A 197 10.70 2.58 -12.64
CA ASN A 197 10.98 3.33 -11.43
C ASN A 197 11.73 2.44 -10.45
N TYR A 198 12.74 3.01 -9.80
CA TYR A 198 13.44 2.37 -8.69
C TYR A 198 13.22 3.14 -7.39
N ILE A 199 13.36 2.43 -6.30
CA ILE A 199 13.41 2.98 -4.96
C ILE A 199 14.79 2.68 -4.37
N HIS A 200 15.48 3.71 -3.93
CA HIS A 200 16.80 3.59 -3.31
C HIS A 200 16.79 4.12 -1.88
#